data_aa196ccbbdac91b379fdec9435002990
#
_entry.id   aa196ccbbdac91b379fdec9435002990
#
_cell.length_a   1.000
_cell.length_b   1.000
_cell.length_c   1.000
_cell.angle_alpha   90.00
_cell.angle_beta   90.00
_cell.angle_gamma   90.00
#
_symmetry.space_group_name_H-M   'P 1'
#
loop_
_entity.id
_entity.type
_entity.pdbx_description
1 polymer ?
#
loop_
_entity_poly.entity_id
_entity_poly.type
_entity_poly.pdbx_seq_one_letter_code
_entity_poly.pdbx_strand_id
1 'polypeptide(L)'
;MVEYYTNDRGTFVKKPDLINFTLGEDYQRDEKLNELVKDKTIAYVGPAPNLQNLGKGEFIDSHDLVFRLGDSPVGFMGRTGKEVDYGSRTDVLVHSFNDHDRPELEQDVRWLRSLKYFLEPMVRSYETPVQEEWFKKIGVPVHNVPDHHLKSDNKWNKGKPGYIYDYLGSLPNTGFIGLLTMLNYDVKHLYMTGFTFYNMGNWSQAGNCYFDEWYKTEKYKKHGLNESHGIHNPSHDIKHFKDILKVEKHRNKIKLDEYLTRHFGDDNE
;
A
#
# COMPACT_ATOMS: atom_id res chain seq x y z
N MET A 1 -10.90 -17.59 22.43
CA MET A 1 -10.48 -18.90 21.84
C MET A 1 -9.60 -18.57 20.65
N VAL A 2 -8.40 -19.14 20.59
CA VAL A 2 -7.49 -18.93 19.45
C VAL A 2 -7.98 -19.80 18.30
N GLU A 3 -8.36 -19.18 17.19
CA GLU A 3 -8.79 -19.90 16.01
C GLU A 3 -7.61 -20.21 15.09
N TYR A 4 -7.57 -21.41 14.56
CA TYR A 4 -6.60 -21.86 13.57
C TYR A 4 -7.33 -22.25 12.29
N TYR A 5 -6.67 -22.13 11.17
CA TYR A 5 -7.15 -22.61 9.88
C TYR A 5 -5.99 -23.15 9.04
N THR A 6 -6.33 -23.92 8.02
CA THR A 6 -5.34 -24.38 7.05
C THR A 6 -5.30 -23.40 5.88
N ASN A 7 -4.14 -22.81 5.60
CA ASN A 7 -3.97 -21.93 4.46
C ASN A 7 -3.90 -22.72 3.14
N ASP A 8 -3.88 -22.02 2.02
CA ASP A 8 -3.86 -22.64 0.68
C ASP A 8 -2.61 -23.47 0.39
N ARG A 9 -1.58 -23.40 1.25
CA ARG A 9 -0.38 -24.25 1.22
C ARG A 9 -0.48 -25.48 2.11
N GLY A 10 -1.64 -25.72 2.71
CA GLY A 10 -1.84 -26.82 3.64
C GLY A 10 -1.21 -26.61 5.02
N THR A 11 -0.73 -25.39 5.33
CA THR A 11 -0.12 -25.09 6.62
C THR A 11 -1.19 -24.69 7.63
N PHE A 12 -1.10 -25.24 8.83
CA PHE A 12 -1.98 -24.91 9.94
C PHE A 12 -1.49 -23.63 10.60
N VAL A 13 -2.23 -22.53 10.44
CA VAL A 13 -1.84 -21.18 10.90
C VAL A 13 -2.89 -20.59 11.84
N LYS A 14 -2.44 -19.80 12.80
CA LYS A 14 -3.31 -19.05 13.70
C LYS A 14 -4.02 -17.96 12.91
N LYS A 15 -5.35 -17.86 13.06
CA LYS A 15 -6.12 -16.77 12.48
C LYS A 15 -5.71 -15.46 13.15
N PRO A 16 -5.34 -14.43 12.40
CA PRO A 16 -4.97 -13.15 12.98
C PRO A 16 -6.16 -12.51 13.69
N ASP A 17 -5.90 -11.77 14.75
CA ASP A 17 -6.90 -10.90 15.39
C ASP A 17 -7.07 -9.64 14.52
N LEU A 18 -8.05 -9.69 13.62
CA LEU A 18 -8.34 -8.58 12.71
C LEU A 18 -8.86 -7.32 13.42
N ILE A 19 -9.27 -7.42 14.70
CA ILE A 19 -9.77 -6.29 15.47
C ILE A 19 -8.61 -5.42 15.96
N ASN A 20 -7.56 -6.06 16.49
CA ASN A 20 -6.44 -5.36 17.14
C ASN A 20 -5.19 -5.35 16.28
N PHE A 21 -5.19 -6.08 15.18
CA PHE A 21 -4.00 -6.30 14.41
C PHE A 21 -4.13 -6.05 12.95
N THR A 22 -3.04 -5.61 12.44
CA THR A 22 -2.81 -5.51 11.00
C THR A 22 -1.39 -5.92 10.59
N LEU A 23 -0.39 -5.85 11.47
CA LEU A 23 1.02 -6.13 11.12
C LEU A 23 1.79 -7.04 12.09
N GLY A 24 1.18 -7.52 13.17
CA GLY A 24 1.81 -8.36 14.19
C GLY A 24 1.83 -7.73 15.58
N GLU A 25 1.93 -8.60 16.60
CA GLU A 25 1.85 -8.19 18.01
C GLU A 25 3.04 -7.34 18.47
N ASP A 26 4.18 -7.48 17.78
CA ASP A 26 5.42 -6.76 18.07
C ASP A 26 5.64 -5.55 17.14
N TYR A 27 4.67 -5.20 16.29
CA TYR A 27 4.75 -4.01 15.47
C TYR A 27 4.73 -2.76 16.33
N GLN A 28 5.75 -1.93 16.19
CA GLN A 28 5.84 -0.64 16.85
C GLN A 28 5.47 0.48 15.89
N ARG A 29 4.56 1.34 16.34
CA ARG A 29 4.17 2.53 15.59
C ARG A 29 5.32 3.53 15.55
N ASP A 30 5.49 4.19 14.42
CA ASP A 30 6.33 5.38 14.34
C ASP A 30 5.57 6.58 14.89
N GLU A 31 6.05 7.17 15.96
CA GLU A 31 5.36 8.27 16.64
C GLU A 31 5.29 9.53 15.78
N LYS A 32 6.31 9.82 14.96
CA LYS A 32 6.30 10.98 14.05
C LYS A 32 5.24 10.82 12.96
N LEU A 33 5.12 9.61 12.41
CA LEU A 33 4.05 9.31 11.46
C LEU A 33 2.69 9.40 12.14
N ASN A 34 2.56 8.92 13.40
CA ASN A 34 1.32 9.04 14.15
C ASN A 34 0.93 10.50 14.40
N GLU A 35 1.86 11.34 14.81
CA GLU A 35 1.64 12.78 14.97
C GLU A 35 1.18 13.45 13.67
N LEU A 36 1.77 13.06 12.53
CA LEU A 36 1.40 13.58 11.23
C LEU A 36 -0.04 13.22 10.84
N VAL A 37 -0.48 11.99 11.13
CA VAL A 37 -1.76 11.43 10.63
C VAL A 37 -2.90 11.48 11.66
N LYS A 38 -2.59 11.78 12.91
CA LYS A 38 -3.56 11.78 14.00
C LYS A 38 -4.73 12.73 13.71
N ASP A 39 -5.94 12.20 13.84
CA ASP A 39 -7.21 12.90 13.62
C ASP A 39 -7.39 13.51 12.22
N LYS A 40 -6.58 13.07 11.22
CA LYS A 40 -6.61 13.56 9.84
C LYS A 40 -7.51 12.73 8.95
N THR A 41 -8.08 13.42 7.96
CA THR A 41 -8.69 12.79 6.79
C THR A 41 -7.62 12.59 5.73
N ILE A 42 -7.46 11.37 5.24
CA ILE A 42 -6.41 11.00 4.31
C ILE A 42 -7.04 10.48 3.02
N ALA A 43 -6.69 11.09 1.88
CA ALA A 43 -6.93 10.47 0.59
C ALA A 43 -5.82 9.43 0.33
N TYR A 44 -6.20 8.15 0.30
CA TYR A 44 -5.30 7.03 0.01
C TYR A 44 -5.49 6.61 -1.44
N VAL A 45 -4.61 7.11 -2.31
CA VAL A 45 -4.79 7.11 -3.77
C VAL A 45 -3.93 6.04 -4.43
N GLY A 46 -4.58 5.02 -4.96
CA GLY A 46 -3.95 3.97 -5.77
C GLY A 46 -3.66 4.42 -7.21
N PRO A 47 -2.88 3.61 -7.95
CA PRO A 47 -2.48 3.92 -9.32
C PRO A 47 -3.51 3.55 -10.39
N ALA A 48 -4.64 2.95 -10.04
CA ALA A 48 -5.56 2.39 -11.02
C ALA A 48 -6.25 3.48 -11.89
N PRO A 49 -6.57 3.18 -13.15
CA PRO A 49 -7.11 4.16 -14.10
C PRO A 49 -8.61 4.47 -13.92
N ASN A 50 -9.26 3.90 -12.92
CA ASN A 50 -10.71 4.01 -12.70
C ASN A 50 -11.21 5.44 -12.35
N LEU A 51 -10.30 6.38 -12.10
CA LEU A 51 -10.65 7.78 -11.87
C LEU A 51 -10.57 8.66 -13.13
N GLN A 52 -10.10 8.13 -14.25
CA GLN A 52 -9.97 8.91 -15.48
C GLN A 52 -11.32 9.51 -15.91
N ASN A 53 -11.32 10.78 -16.26
CA ASN A 53 -12.47 11.57 -16.68
C ASN A 53 -13.58 11.77 -15.62
N LEU A 54 -13.26 11.56 -14.33
CA LEU A 54 -14.20 11.76 -13.23
C LEU A 54 -14.05 13.10 -12.52
N GLY A 55 -13.00 13.89 -12.81
CA GLY A 55 -12.79 15.21 -12.21
C GLY A 55 -12.62 15.18 -10.69
N LYS A 56 -12.07 14.11 -10.10
CA LYS A 56 -11.97 13.94 -8.65
C LYS A 56 -10.74 14.60 -8.03
N GLY A 57 -9.86 15.20 -8.83
CA GLY A 57 -8.57 15.71 -8.37
C GLY A 57 -8.66 16.73 -7.26
N GLU A 58 -9.53 17.75 -7.39
CA GLU A 58 -9.74 18.78 -6.36
C GLU A 58 -10.29 18.15 -5.06
N PHE A 59 -11.21 17.21 -5.16
CA PHE A 59 -11.73 16.50 -3.99
C PHE A 59 -10.64 15.69 -3.27
N ILE A 60 -9.78 15.00 -4.03
CA ILE A 60 -8.64 14.27 -3.46
C ILE A 60 -7.72 15.24 -2.73
N ASP A 61 -7.35 16.35 -3.37
CA ASP A 61 -6.44 17.37 -2.82
C ASP A 61 -7.04 18.16 -1.63
N SER A 62 -8.36 18.10 -1.41
CA SER A 62 -9.06 18.75 -0.28
C SER A 62 -8.90 18.01 1.06
N HIS A 63 -8.42 16.77 1.06
CA HIS A 63 -8.15 16.03 2.30
C HIS A 63 -6.98 16.64 3.07
N ASP A 64 -6.92 16.40 4.39
CA ASP A 64 -5.80 16.91 5.22
C ASP A 64 -4.45 16.42 4.70
N LEU A 65 -4.38 15.16 4.25
CA LEU A 65 -3.19 14.53 3.67
C LEU A 65 -3.56 13.70 2.44
N VAL A 66 -2.64 13.66 1.47
CA VAL A 66 -2.74 12.81 0.29
C VAL A 66 -1.59 11.80 0.29
N PHE A 67 -1.94 10.53 0.37
CA PHE A 67 -1.04 9.39 0.26
C PHE A 67 -1.15 8.81 -1.14
N ARG A 68 -0.02 8.62 -1.82
CA ARG A 68 0.01 7.99 -3.14
C ARG A 68 0.87 6.76 -3.16
N LEU A 69 0.53 5.84 -4.04
CA LEU A 69 1.14 4.52 -4.09
C LEU A 69 2.01 4.33 -5.32
N GLY A 70 3.14 3.67 -5.10
CA GLY A 70 4.02 3.24 -6.18
C GLY A 70 4.60 4.39 -6.99
N ASP A 71 4.94 4.10 -8.23
CA ASP A 71 5.66 5.00 -9.14
C ASP A 71 4.77 6.00 -9.88
N SER A 72 3.51 6.14 -9.50
CA SER A 72 2.53 6.91 -10.25
C SER A 72 2.07 8.26 -9.64
N PRO A 73 2.74 8.86 -8.64
CA PRO A 73 2.33 10.18 -8.18
C PRO A 73 2.40 11.22 -9.29
N VAL A 74 1.39 12.10 -9.35
CA VAL A 74 1.45 13.28 -10.21
C VAL A 74 2.59 14.18 -9.75
N GLY A 75 3.36 14.70 -10.67
CA GLY A 75 4.56 15.52 -10.41
C GLY A 75 5.86 14.73 -10.29
N PHE A 76 5.82 13.46 -9.89
CA PHE A 76 7.02 12.63 -9.82
C PHE A 76 7.60 12.38 -11.22
N MET A 77 8.91 12.54 -11.38
CA MET A 77 9.61 12.44 -12.67
C MET A 77 9.02 13.36 -13.76
N GLY A 78 8.45 14.50 -13.36
CA GLY A 78 7.81 15.46 -14.28
C GLY A 78 6.48 14.97 -14.88
N ARG A 79 5.87 13.95 -14.34
CA ARG A 79 4.58 13.42 -14.82
C ARG A 79 3.45 14.40 -14.53
N THR A 80 2.74 14.84 -15.57
CA THR A 80 1.66 15.82 -15.51
C THR A 80 0.47 15.39 -16.37
N GLY A 81 -0.62 16.19 -16.35
CA GLY A 81 -1.79 15.98 -17.21
C GLY A 81 -2.83 15.03 -16.65
N LYS A 82 -2.73 14.65 -15.37
CA LYS A 82 -3.70 13.80 -14.66
C LYS A 82 -4.29 14.49 -13.41
N GLU A 83 -3.93 15.75 -13.20
CA GLU A 83 -4.29 16.50 -11.99
C GLU A 83 -5.79 16.66 -11.83
N VAL A 84 -6.52 16.83 -12.92
CA VAL A 84 -7.99 17.00 -12.92
C VAL A 84 -8.69 15.79 -12.30
N ASP A 85 -8.21 14.59 -12.57
CA ASP A 85 -8.83 13.36 -12.12
C ASP A 85 -8.22 12.82 -10.82
N TYR A 86 -6.91 12.99 -10.66
CA TYR A 86 -6.15 12.34 -9.57
C TYR A 86 -5.63 13.34 -8.53
N GLY A 87 -5.74 14.65 -8.75
CA GLY A 87 -5.12 15.68 -7.91
C GLY A 87 -3.61 15.80 -8.15
N SER A 88 -3.02 16.85 -7.61
CA SER A 88 -1.61 17.20 -7.79
C SER A 88 -0.76 16.93 -6.54
N ARG A 89 -1.40 16.89 -5.38
CA ARG A 89 -0.73 16.81 -4.08
C ARG A 89 -0.25 15.41 -3.76
N THR A 90 0.95 15.30 -3.19
CA THR A 90 1.47 14.09 -2.56
C THR A 90 2.15 14.50 -1.26
N ASP A 91 1.56 14.17 -0.13
CA ASP A 91 2.16 14.43 1.18
C ASP A 91 2.99 13.23 1.64
N VAL A 92 2.51 12.02 1.37
CA VAL A 92 3.20 10.77 1.72
C VAL A 92 3.25 9.86 0.51
N LEU A 93 4.43 9.37 0.19
CA LEU A 93 4.62 8.31 -0.78
C LEU A 93 4.68 6.97 -0.06
N VAL A 94 3.83 6.03 -0.50
CA VAL A 94 3.83 4.64 -0.06
C VAL A 94 4.45 3.80 -1.17
N HIS A 95 5.68 3.34 -0.96
CA HIS A 95 6.45 2.71 -2.02
C HIS A 95 7.44 1.68 -1.47
N SER A 96 7.64 0.56 -2.17
CA SER A 96 8.74 -0.35 -1.90
C SER A 96 10.04 0.23 -2.46
N PHE A 97 10.96 0.59 -1.60
CA PHE A 97 12.27 1.12 -1.97
C PHE A 97 13.26 -0.03 -2.22
N ASN A 98 12.88 -0.94 -3.11
CA ASN A 98 13.70 -2.10 -3.44
C ASN A 98 14.76 -1.76 -4.51
N ASP A 99 15.70 -2.68 -4.75
CA ASP A 99 16.81 -2.50 -5.70
C ASP A 99 16.36 -2.17 -7.13
N HIS A 100 15.11 -2.49 -7.51
CA HIS A 100 14.58 -2.21 -8.85
C HIS A 100 14.03 -0.79 -8.97
N ASP A 101 13.36 -0.32 -7.93
CA ASP A 101 12.64 0.96 -7.93
C ASP A 101 13.51 2.11 -7.42
N ARG A 102 14.47 1.79 -6.56
CA ARG A 102 15.40 2.75 -5.96
C ARG A 102 16.11 3.66 -6.97
N PRO A 103 16.66 3.16 -8.11
CA PRO A 103 17.35 4.03 -9.07
C PRO A 103 16.46 5.12 -9.67
N GLU A 104 15.17 4.89 -9.77
CA GLU A 104 14.21 5.88 -10.28
C GLU A 104 13.87 6.92 -9.22
N LEU A 105 13.65 6.48 -7.99
CA LEU A 105 13.42 7.38 -6.87
C LEU A 105 14.63 8.29 -6.63
N GLU A 106 15.85 7.77 -6.77
CA GLU A 106 17.08 8.53 -6.63
C GLU A 106 17.26 9.60 -7.72
N GLN A 107 16.60 9.47 -8.86
CA GLN A 107 16.68 10.46 -9.95
C GLN A 107 15.87 11.73 -9.64
N ASP A 108 14.84 11.66 -8.81
CA ASP A 108 14.00 12.82 -8.49
C ASP A 108 14.01 13.17 -6.99
N VAL A 109 15.20 13.31 -6.44
CA VAL A 109 15.43 13.72 -5.04
C VAL A 109 14.76 15.05 -4.72
N ARG A 110 14.65 15.97 -5.69
CA ARG A 110 13.98 17.26 -5.49
C ARG A 110 12.50 17.07 -5.19
N TRP A 111 11.83 16.20 -5.92
CA TRP A 111 10.44 15.87 -5.70
C TRP A 111 10.26 15.11 -4.37
N LEU A 112 11.11 14.12 -4.09
CA LEU A 112 11.08 13.40 -2.82
C LEU A 112 11.19 14.33 -1.60
N ARG A 113 12.03 15.37 -1.67
CA ARG A 113 12.16 16.38 -0.61
C ARG A 113 10.91 17.22 -0.39
N SER A 114 9.96 17.22 -1.31
CA SER A 114 8.66 17.87 -1.12
C SER A 114 7.67 17.05 -0.29
N LEU A 115 7.95 15.75 -0.08
CA LEU A 115 7.15 14.87 0.74
C LEU A 115 7.25 15.23 2.23
N LYS A 116 6.16 15.10 2.94
CA LYS A 116 6.15 15.17 4.41
C LYS A 116 6.66 13.88 5.03
N TYR A 117 6.46 12.74 4.34
CA TYR A 117 6.84 11.43 4.83
C TYR A 117 6.99 10.40 3.68
N PHE A 118 7.83 9.39 3.90
CA PHE A 118 7.94 8.22 3.04
C PHE A 118 7.57 6.98 3.85
N LEU A 119 6.59 6.22 3.40
CA LEU A 119 6.19 4.96 4.02
C LEU A 119 6.66 3.82 3.13
N GLU A 120 7.58 3.04 3.65
CA GLU A 120 8.07 1.83 3.00
C GLU A 120 7.45 0.59 3.67
N PRO A 121 6.40 0.01 3.08
CA PRO A 121 5.61 -1.00 3.74
C PRO A 121 6.20 -2.41 3.69
N MET A 122 7.41 -2.60 3.13
CA MET A 122 8.03 -3.91 3.04
C MET A 122 9.54 -3.79 2.82
N VAL A 123 10.26 -3.49 3.88
CA VAL A 123 11.72 -3.42 3.81
C VAL A 123 12.36 -4.73 4.30
N ARG A 124 13.35 -5.21 3.57
CA ARG A 124 14.17 -6.31 4.06
C ARG A 124 15.03 -5.82 5.22
N SER A 125 15.05 -6.57 6.30
CA SER A 125 15.72 -6.14 7.54
C SER A 125 17.20 -5.76 7.38
N TYR A 126 17.89 -6.30 6.38
CA TYR A 126 19.29 -5.96 6.09
C TYR A 126 19.45 -4.68 5.26
N GLU A 127 18.39 -4.22 4.59
CA GLU A 127 18.39 -3.00 3.77
C GLU A 127 18.05 -1.76 4.61
N THR A 128 17.29 -1.94 5.70
CA THR A 128 16.78 -0.86 6.55
C THR A 128 17.83 0.18 6.93
N PRO A 129 19.03 -0.17 7.47
CA PRO A 129 19.99 0.82 7.90
C PRO A 129 20.51 1.71 6.76
N VAL A 130 20.71 1.12 5.58
CA VAL A 130 21.21 1.85 4.40
C VAL A 130 20.16 2.81 3.87
N GLN A 131 18.92 2.39 3.87
CA GLN A 131 17.79 3.19 3.42
C GLN A 131 17.51 4.34 4.38
N GLU A 132 17.47 4.09 5.68
CA GLU A 132 17.28 5.13 6.69
C GLU A 132 18.38 6.20 6.62
N GLU A 133 19.65 5.81 6.44
CA GLU A 133 20.76 6.73 6.27
C GLU A 133 20.57 7.60 5.01
N TRP A 134 20.16 6.99 3.90
CA TRP A 134 19.89 7.72 2.66
C TRP A 134 18.74 8.72 2.82
N PHE A 135 17.60 8.31 3.38
CA PHE A 135 16.47 9.20 3.64
C PHE A 135 16.83 10.32 4.60
N LYS A 136 17.60 10.04 5.64
CA LYS A 136 18.15 11.05 6.56
C LYS A 136 19.02 12.06 5.82
N LYS A 137 19.86 11.61 4.90
CA LYS A 137 20.73 12.47 4.08
C LYS A 137 19.92 13.41 3.17
N ILE A 138 18.82 12.95 2.60
CA ILE A 138 17.95 13.79 1.77
C ILE A 138 16.94 14.60 2.58
N GLY A 139 16.82 14.35 3.88
CA GLY A 139 15.96 15.13 4.79
C GLY A 139 14.48 14.75 4.72
N VAL A 140 14.13 13.55 4.27
CA VAL A 140 12.76 13.03 4.22
C VAL A 140 12.57 12.03 5.35
N PRO A 141 11.58 12.22 6.25
CA PRO A 141 11.26 11.21 7.25
C PRO A 141 10.76 9.92 6.59
N VAL A 142 11.20 8.78 7.10
CA VAL A 142 10.82 7.46 6.58
C VAL A 142 10.34 6.56 7.71
N HIS A 143 9.31 5.77 7.45
CA HIS A 143 8.93 4.63 8.27
C HIS A 143 9.04 3.35 7.45
N ASN A 144 9.91 2.47 7.91
CA ASN A 144 10.14 1.17 7.33
C ASN A 144 9.34 0.12 8.11
N VAL A 145 8.48 -0.62 7.41
CA VAL A 145 7.81 -1.78 7.98
C VAL A 145 8.64 -3.02 7.61
N PRO A 146 9.40 -3.58 8.57
CA PRO A 146 10.27 -4.71 8.27
C PRO A 146 9.49 -5.94 7.79
N ASP A 147 10.07 -6.69 6.86
CA ASP A 147 9.44 -7.87 6.26
C ASP A 147 9.14 -8.99 7.27
N HIS A 148 9.83 -9.02 8.40
CA HIS A 148 9.53 -9.98 9.47
C HIS A 148 8.15 -9.77 10.10
N HIS A 149 7.56 -8.58 10.00
CA HIS A 149 6.17 -8.34 10.39
C HIS A 149 5.17 -8.92 9.38
N LEU A 150 5.64 -9.31 8.20
CA LEU A 150 4.81 -9.80 7.10
C LEU A 150 4.95 -11.30 6.84
N LYS A 151 6.07 -11.92 7.26
CA LYS A 151 6.41 -13.32 6.99
C LYS A 151 6.83 -14.05 8.26
N SER A 152 6.24 -15.22 8.50
CA SER A 152 6.60 -16.09 9.63
C SER A 152 7.75 -17.04 9.32
N ASP A 153 7.92 -17.47 8.07
CA ASP A 153 8.90 -18.48 7.65
C ASP A 153 10.30 -17.93 7.39
N ASN A 154 10.49 -16.63 7.58
CA ASN A 154 11.79 -16.02 7.52
C ASN A 154 12.71 -16.69 8.58
N LYS A 155 13.93 -17.07 8.17
CA LYS A 155 14.93 -17.68 9.08
C LYS A 155 15.19 -16.87 10.35
N TRP A 156 14.83 -15.59 10.37
CA TRP A 156 14.89 -14.69 11.51
C TRP A 156 13.67 -14.75 12.44
N ASN A 157 12.56 -15.31 11.98
CA ASN A 157 11.29 -15.40 12.70
C ASN A 157 10.88 -16.83 13.07
N LYS A 158 11.81 -17.76 13.10
CA LYS A 158 11.52 -19.15 13.46
C LYS A 158 10.71 -19.22 14.77
N GLY A 159 9.47 -19.67 14.66
CA GLY A 159 8.59 -19.94 15.79
C GLY A 159 7.68 -18.79 16.23
N LYS A 160 7.66 -17.65 15.53
CA LYS A 160 6.66 -16.60 15.77
C LYS A 160 5.37 -16.87 14.98
N PRO A 161 4.19 -16.68 15.57
CA PRO A 161 2.92 -17.01 14.93
C PRO A 161 2.64 -16.12 13.74
N GLY A 162 1.93 -16.69 12.78
CA GLY A 162 1.58 -16.26 11.47
C GLY A 162 1.24 -14.79 11.28
N TYR A 163 1.99 -14.20 10.43
CA TYR A 163 1.77 -12.87 9.92
C TYR A 163 0.91 -12.92 8.66
N ILE A 164 0.58 -11.76 8.12
CA ILE A 164 -0.31 -11.58 6.98
C ILE A 164 0.04 -12.47 5.79
N TYR A 165 1.33 -12.65 5.49
CA TYR A 165 1.77 -13.54 4.41
C TYR A 165 1.29 -14.99 4.59
N ASP A 166 1.40 -15.52 5.81
CA ASP A 166 0.94 -16.89 6.09
C ASP A 166 -0.57 -16.99 6.10
N TYR A 167 -1.24 -15.91 6.55
CA TYR A 167 -2.69 -15.82 6.51
C TYR A 167 -3.22 -15.79 5.08
N LEU A 168 -2.63 -14.96 4.22
CA LEU A 168 -3.07 -14.81 2.83
C LEU A 168 -2.57 -15.93 1.92
N GLY A 169 -1.48 -16.61 2.28
CA GLY A 169 -0.81 -17.58 1.39
C GLY A 169 0.00 -16.94 0.26
N SER A 170 0.02 -15.62 0.18
CA SER A 170 0.78 -14.83 -0.79
C SER A 170 1.22 -13.50 -0.19
N LEU A 171 2.24 -12.87 -0.78
CA LEU A 171 2.67 -11.54 -0.40
C LEU A 171 1.62 -10.50 -0.86
N PRO A 172 1.04 -9.70 0.04
CA PRO A 172 0.17 -8.60 -0.36
C PRO A 172 0.93 -7.58 -1.21
N ASN A 173 0.22 -6.84 -2.06
CA ASN A 173 0.85 -5.75 -2.77
C ASN A 173 1.19 -4.57 -1.84
N THR A 174 2.15 -3.74 -2.27
CA THR A 174 2.66 -2.60 -1.50
C THR A 174 1.54 -1.67 -1.01
N GLY A 175 0.56 -1.37 -1.85
CA GLY A 175 -0.57 -0.52 -1.49
C GLY A 175 -1.45 -1.13 -0.40
N PHE A 176 -1.66 -2.44 -0.45
CA PHE A 176 -2.44 -3.12 0.56
C PHE A 176 -1.71 -3.21 1.91
N ILE A 177 -0.41 -3.48 1.90
CA ILE A 177 0.41 -3.46 3.12
C ILE A 177 0.42 -2.06 3.75
N GLY A 178 0.56 -1.01 2.93
CA GLY A 178 0.49 0.37 3.40
C GLY A 178 -0.87 0.70 4.04
N LEU A 179 -1.99 0.20 3.49
CA LEU A 179 -3.31 0.31 4.11
C LEU A 179 -3.32 -0.36 5.49
N LEU A 180 -2.85 -1.61 5.57
CA LEU A 180 -2.78 -2.35 6.83
C LEU A 180 -1.93 -1.60 7.86
N THR A 181 -0.83 -1.00 7.43
CA THR A 181 -0.01 -0.14 8.28
C THR A 181 -0.83 1.02 8.82
N MET A 182 -1.54 1.75 7.95
CA MET A 182 -2.32 2.93 8.36
C MET A 182 -3.49 2.61 9.29
N LEU A 183 -4.04 1.40 9.25
CA LEU A 183 -5.08 0.98 10.20
C LEU A 183 -4.58 0.87 11.65
N ASN A 184 -3.27 0.82 11.88
CA ASN A 184 -2.66 0.86 13.22
C ASN A 184 -2.50 2.28 13.77
N TYR A 185 -2.70 3.32 12.97
CA TYR A 185 -2.51 4.72 13.34
C TYR A 185 -3.83 5.40 13.71
N ASP A 186 -3.75 6.54 14.39
CA ASP A 186 -4.91 7.27 14.92
C ASP A 186 -5.52 8.20 13.84
N VAL A 187 -5.67 7.69 12.62
CA VAL A 187 -6.31 8.44 11.53
C VAL A 187 -7.81 8.59 11.75
N LYS A 188 -8.38 9.71 11.34
CA LYS A 188 -9.82 9.93 11.39
C LYS A 188 -10.54 9.12 10.31
N HIS A 189 -10.15 9.32 9.05
CA HIS A 189 -10.68 8.58 7.91
C HIS A 189 -9.60 8.36 6.86
N LEU A 190 -9.68 7.19 6.20
CA LEU A 190 -8.93 6.82 5.00
C LEU A 190 -9.92 6.75 3.84
N TYR A 191 -9.95 7.76 2.99
CA TYR A 191 -10.70 7.71 1.74
C TYR A 191 -9.89 6.96 0.70
N MET A 192 -10.29 5.73 0.41
CA MET A 192 -9.64 4.88 -0.58
C MET A 192 -10.20 5.15 -1.97
N THR A 193 -9.32 5.42 -2.92
CA THR A 193 -9.68 5.69 -4.30
C THR A 193 -8.55 5.31 -5.25
N GLY A 194 -8.85 5.06 -6.52
CA GLY A 194 -7.84 4.62 -7.48
C GLY A 194 -7.35 3.18 -7.26
N PHE A 195 -8.18 2.32 -6.66
CA PHE A 195 -7.93 0.90 -6.48
C PHE A 195 -8.91 0.07 -7.29
N THR A 196 -8.43 -0.98 -7.93
CA THR A 196 -9.25 -1.97 -8.63
C THR A 196 -8.96 -3.38 -8.18
N PHE A 197 -7.97 -3.57 -7.29
CA PHE A 197 -7.43 -4.88 -6.93
C PHE A 197 -7.17 -5.74 -8.18
N TYR A 198 -6.71 -5.07 -9.27
CA TYR A 198 -6.41 -5.67 -10.57
C TYR A 198 -7.62 -6.31 -11.32
N ASN A 199 -8.84 -5.98 -10.91
CA ASN A 199 -10.05 -6.52 -11.56
C ASN A 199 -10.37 -5.89 -12.93
N MET A 200 -9.72 -4.78 -13.33
CA MET A 200 -10.00 -4.07 -14.58
C MET A 200 -9.13 -4.52 -15.78
N GLY A 201 -8.46 -5.64 -15.70
CA GLY A 201 -7.65 -6.14 -16.82
C GLY A 201 -6.70 -7.26 -16.43
N ASN A 202 -6.16 -7.92 -17.43
CA ASN A 202 -5.06 -8.85 -17.21
C ASN A 202 -3.84 -8.08 -16.71
N TRP A 203 -3.15 -8.61 -15.71
CA TRP A 203 -1.90 -8.10 -15.18
C TRP A 203 -0.84 -7.79 -16.26
N SER A 204 -0.91 -8.51 -17.40
CA SER A 204 -0.01 -8.35 -18.53
C SER A 204 -0.36 -7.17 -19.44
N GLN A 205 -1.47 -6.47 -19.20
CA GLN A 205 -1.86 -5.32 -20.01
C GLN A 205 -1.49 -4.03 -19.28
N ALA A 206 -0.79 -3.17 -19.99
CA ALA A 206 -0.54 -1.79 -19.63
C ALA A 206 -1.89 -1.08 -19.44
N GLY A 207 -2.45 -1.06 -18.29
CA GLY A 207 -3.80 -0.55 -18.01
C GLY A 207 -4.11 -0.52 -16.53
N ASN A 208 -3.15 -0.94 -15.71
CA ASN A 208 -3.31 -0.94 -14.26
C ASN A 208 -2.84 0.36 -13.60
N CYS A 209 -2.28 1.29 -14.37
CA CYS A 209 -1.85 2.60 -13.90
C CYS A 209 -2.35 3.71 -14.82
N TYR A 210 -2.74 4.85 -14.24
CA TYR A 210 -3.19 6.01 -15.00
C TYR A 210 -2.07 6.70 -15.80
N PHE A 211 -0.83 6.39 -15.55
CA PHE A 211 0.32 6.75 -16.39
C PHE A 211 0.81 5.56 -17.25
N ASP A 212 -0.07 5.07 -18.12
CA ASP A 212 0.18 3.89 -18.99
C ASP A 212 1.50 3.90 -19.75
N GLU A 213 1.97 5.06 -20.16
CA GLU A 213 3.16 5.20 -21.01
C GLU A 213 4.43 4.74 -20.30
N TRP A 214 4.46 4.85 -18.99
CA TRP A 214 5.59 4.44 -18.19
C TRP A 214 5.75 2.92 -18.14
N TYR A 215 4.64 2.17 -18.06
CA TYR A 215 4.64 0.70 -18.12
C TYR A 215 4.93 0.14 -19.52
N LYS A 216 4.87 0.98 -20.56
CA LYS A 216 5.27 0.60 -21.94
C LYS A 216 6.79 0.64 -22.14
N THR A 217 7.56 1.11 -21.18
CA THR A 217 9.02 1.17 -21.31
C THR A 217 9.64 -0.23 -21.40
N GLU A 218 10.75 -0.34 -22.12
CA GLU A 218 11.48 -1.61 -22.30
C GLU A 218 11.90 -2.25 -20.96
N LYS A 219 12.06 -1.43 -19.91
CA LYS A 219 12.36 -1.90 -18.56
C LYS A 219 11.27 -2.82 -18.03
N TYR A 220 10.00 -2.39 -18.13
CA TYR A 220 8.86 -3.20 -17.68
C TYR A 220 8.54 -4.36 -18.60
N LYS A 221 8.77 -4.22 -19.91
CA LYS A 221 8.67 -5.33 -20.84
C LYS A 221 9.72 -6.41 -20.56
N LYS A 222 10.93 -6.02 -20.15
CA LYS A 222 12.06 -6.92 -19.92
C LYS A 222 12.00 -7.65 -18.58
N HIS A 223 11.42 -7.04 -17.56
CA HIS A 223 11.21 -7.62 -16.23
C HIS A 223 9.85 -8.31 -16.09
N GLY A 224 9.21 -8.57 -17.21
CA GLY A 224 7.98 -9.31 -17.40
C GLY A 224 7.06 -9.30 -16.19
N LEU A 225 5.95 -8.60 -16.27
CA LEU A 225 4.85 -8.71 -15.31
C LEU A 225 4.50 -10.17 -14.94
N ASN A 226 5.01 -11.14 -15.71
CA ASN A 226 4.86 -12.56 -15.47
C ASN A 226 5.60 -13.08 -14.22
N GLU A 227 6.68 -12.44 -13.76
CA GLU A 227 7.42 -12.91 -12.59
C GLU A 227 6.78 -12.44 -11.27
N SER A 228 6.09 -11.30 -11.26
CA SER A 228 5.38 -10.83 -10.07
C SER A 228 4.10 -11.62 -9.77
N HIS A 229 3.54 -12.30 -10.77
CA HIS A 229 2.32 -13.11 -10.61
C HIS A 229 2.45 -14.28 -9.64
N GLY A 230 3.66 -14.79 -9.41
CA GLY A 230 3.91 -15.84 -8.43
C GLY A 230 4.00 -15.36 -6.99
N ILE A 231 4.16 -14.05 -6.77
CA ILE A 231 4.40 -13.45 -5.44
C ILE A 231 3.12 -12.85 -4.87
N HIS A 232 2.37 -12.10 -5.68
CA HIS A 232 1.12 -11.45 -5.26
C HIS A 232 -0.10 -12.20 -5.80
N ASN A 233 -1.12 -12.36 -4.98
CA ASN A 233 -2.40 -12.92 -5.39
C ASN A 233 -3.54 -11.93 -5.08
N PRO A 234 -4.08 -11.23 -6.09
CA PRO A 234 -5.15 -10.26 -5.90
C PRO A 234 -6.39 -10.79 -5.20
N SER A 235 -6.73 -12.06 -5.44
CA SER A 235 -7.87 -12.71 -4.79
C SER A 235 -7.69 -12.82 -3.28
N HIS A 236 -6.47 -12.98 -2.81
CA HIS A 236 -6.13 -12.99 -1.39
C HIS A 236 -6.26 -11.59 -0.79
N ASP A 237 -5.75 -10.55 -1.47
CA ASP A 237 -5.89 -9.16 -1.04
C ASP A 237 -7.38 -8.77 -0.94
N ILE A 238 -8.18 -9.13 -1.94
CA ILE A 238 -9.63 -8.90 -1.96
C ILE A 238 -10.33 -9.58 -0.80
N LYS A 239 -10.06 -10.86 -0.59
CA LYS A 239 -10.65 -11.63 0.52
C LYS A 239 -10.33 -10.99 1.87
N HIS A 240 -9.06 -10.64 2.07
CA HIS A 240 -8.63 -10.03 3.32
C HIS A 240 -9.21 -8.63 3.52
N PHE A 241 -9.31 -7.85 2.45
CA PHE A 241 -9.96 -6.54 2.48
C PHE A 241 -11.44 -6.64 2.89
N LYS A 242 -12.18 -7.62 2.33
CA LYS A 242 -13.55 -7.92 2.77
C LYS A 242 -13.61 -8.28 4.26
N ASP A 243 -12.68 -9.09 4.75
CA ASP A 243 -12.63 -9.44 6.18
C ASP A 243 -12.33 -8.24 7.07
N ILE A 244 -11.46 -7.32 6.63
CA ILE A 244 -11.20 -6.05 7.32
C ILE A 244 -12.46 -5.18 7.40
N LEU A 245 -13.23 -5.08 6.31
CA LEU A 245 -14.45 -4.28 6.28
C LEU A 245 -15.56 -4.84 7.17
N LYS A 246 -15.55 -6.13 7.53
CA LYS A 246 -16.47 -6.71 8.54
C LYS A 246 -16.16 -6.24 9.94
N VAL A 247 -14.94 -5.77 10.21
CA VAL A 247 -14.55 -5.25 11.52
C VAL A 247 -15.00 -3.80 11.64
N GLU A 248 -15.95 -3.53 12.52
CA GLU A 248 -16.58 -2.20 12.69
C GLU A 248 -15.55 -1.08 12.88
N LYS A 249 -14.52 -1.29 13.71
CA LYS A 249 -13.44 -0.34 13.94
C LYS A 249 -12.77 0.10 12.63
N HIS A 250 -12.49 -0.85 11.73
CA HIS A 250 -11.82 -0.57 10.45
C HIS A 250 -12.79 0.01 9.44
N ARG A 251 -14.01 -0.54 9.34
CA ARG A 251 -15.06 -0.01 8.47
C ARG A 251 -15.37 1.45 8.77
N ASN A 252 -15.37 1.85 10.02
CA ASN A 252 -15.61 3.23 10.41
C ASN A 252 -14.47 4.19 9.97
N LYS A 253 -13.24 3.69 9.91
CA LYS A 253 -12.09 4.46 9.40
C LYS A 253 -12.04 4.53 7.88
N ILE A 254 -12.37 3.45 7.18
CA ILE A 254 -12.26 3.34 5.73
C ILE A 254 -13.51 3.95 5.07
N LYS A 255 -13.29 4.87 4.14
CA LYS A 255 -14.32 5.42 3.25
C LYS A 255 -13.96 5.01 1.83
N LEU A 256 -14.88 4.37 1.14
CA LEU A 256 -14.69 3.84 -0.21
C LEU A 256 -15.17 4.86 -1.24
N ASP A 257 -14.48 4.95 -2.39
CA ASP A 257 -15.00 5.64 -3.55
C ASP A 257 -16.18 4.86 -4.18
N GLU A 258 -16.81 5.44 -5.19
CA GLU A 258 -17.97 4.83 -5.87
C GLU A 258 -17.65 3.47 -6.49
N TYR A 259 -16.43 3.30 -7.03
CA TYR A 259 -16.01 2.04 -7.62
C TYR A 259 -15.87 0.96 -6.53
N LEU A 260 -15.15 1.25 -5.46
CA LEU A 260 -14.95 0.31 -4.36
C LEU A 260 -16.27 0.02 -3.62
N THR A 261 -17.14 1.01 -3.46
CA THR A 261 -18.44 0.82 -2.83
C THR A 261 -19.28 -0.18 -3.60
N ARG A 262 -19.31 -0.13 -4.94
CA ARG A 262 -20.04 -1.12 -5.77
C ARG A 262 -19.51 -2.55 -5.63
N HIS A 263 -18.21 -2.71 -5.33
CA HIS A 263 -17.57 -4.03 -5.26
C HIS A 263 -17.48 -4.60 -3.85
N PHE A 264 -17.55 -3.74 -2.84
CA PHE A 264 -17.30 -4.11 -1.45
C PHE A 264 -18.31 -3.54 -0.44
N GLY A 265 -19.24 -2.67 -0.90
CA GLY A 265 -20.20 -1.97 -0.03
C GLY A 265 -21.43 -2.78 0.35
N ASP A 266 -21.81 -3.75 -0.45
CA ASP A 266 -23.12 -4.41 -0.38
C ASP A 266 -23.14 -5.76 0.36
N ASP A 267 -22.04 -6.20 0.97
CA ASP A 267 -22.02 -7.44 1.76
C ASP A 267 -22.68 -7.29 3.17
N ASN A 268 -23.57 -6.29 3.37
CA ASN A 268 -24.25 -6.02 4.65
C ASN A 268 -25.78 -6.05 4.57
N GLU A 269 -26.40 -6.83 3.64
CA GLU A 269 -27.80 -7.23 3.76
C GLU A 269 -27.95 -8.71 4.11
#